data_bb6a0c7d3e45a7a8b34a42a050c75187
#
_entry.id   bb6a0c7d3e45a7a8b34a42a050c75187
#
_cell.length_a   1.000
_cell.length_b   1.000
_cell.length_c   1.000
_cell.angle_alpha   90.00
_cell.angle_beta   90.00
_cell.angle_gamma   90.00
#
_symmetry.space_group_name_H-M   'P 1'
#
loop_
_entity.id
_entity.type
_entity.pdbx_description
1 polymer ?
#
loop_
_entity_poly.entity_id
_entity_poly.type
_entity_poly.pdbx_seq_one_letter_code
_entity_poly.pdbx_strand_id
1 'polypeptide(L)'
;MSLTDSLVIALFIFIALVIFVPVILFIYWYVKDDRQKQHSILRNFPVIGKVRYITEKVGPELRQYLFNNDTEGKPFSRKEYQDVVKAGKYKERLIGFGSIRDFDEEGFYIRNTLFPKLVDEMKVDNTQKVKTRVYKVDGDNLFSRKEHSEEKLADPYYLRDEDAVVLGEKTCRQPFRVKGLVGQSAMSYGSLGEKAITALSKGLGLAGGTWMNTGEGGLSQYHLAGSPDIIMQIGPDMFGVRKPNGEFSWEEFKKKSEIPEVKAFELKLAQGAKTRGGHVEGEKVTEEIARIRLVEVGKTINSPNRFYEFEDAPSMFDFIEELRSIGGKPVGMKIVVGDLDALESMISYMKESGKGPDFITVDGGEGGTGATYQELADSVGLPIQSALTVVDEMLREYGVRDRVKIIASGKLITPDKIAIALAMGADLVNIARGFMISVGCIMAQVCHTNHCPAGVATTDKKLQDGLIVDEKHYRVCNYVISLREGLFNLAAAAGIDNPAQFERKHIVHKDKFGRVSPIEDLLHAAKRAQLQKES
;
A
#
# COMPACT_ATOMS: atom_id res chain seq x y z
N MET A 1 -25.30 63.56 23.27
CA MET A 1 -24.68 62.47 24.04
C MET A 1 -23.19 62.68 23.93
N SER A 2 -22.50 62.81 25.07
CA SER A 2 -21.04 63.00 25.06
C SER A 2 -20.36 61.68 24.58
N LEU A 3 -19.13 61.77 24.09
CA LEU A 3 -18.34 60.58 23.71
C LEU A 3 -18.21 59.60 24.89
N THR A 4 -18.12 60.13 26.10
CA THR A 4 -18.09 59.37 27.35
C THR A 4 -19.39 58.61 27.62
N ASP A 5 -20.55 59.23 27.39
CA ASP A 5 -21.86 58.54 27.56
C ASP A 5 -22.01 57.38 26.60
N SER A 6 -21.57 57.57 25.34
CA SER A 6 -21.59 56.53 24.32
C SER A 6 -20.66 55.36 24.66
N LEU A 7 -19.47 55.60 25.19
CA LEU A 7 -18.53 54.57 25.66
C LEU A 7 -19.07 53.81 26.86
N VAL A 8 -19.70 54.51 27.82
CA VAL A 8 -20.31 53.85 28.99
C VAL A 8 -21.48 52.94 28.57
N ILE A 9 -22.34 53.40 27.68
CA ILE A 9 -23.45 52.59 27.16
C ILE A 9 -22.89 51.36 26.38
N ALA A 10 -21.89 51.57 25.54
CA ALA A 10 -21.26 50.45 24.81
C ALA A 10 -20.65 49.41 25.76
N LEU A 11 -20.02 49.86 26.86
CA LEU A 11 -19.47 48.98 27.88
C LEU A 11 -20.58 48.17 28.59
N PHE A 12 -21.69 48.84 28.98
CA PHE A 12 -22.82 48.14 29.59
C PHE A 12 -23.45 47.10 28.64
N ILE A 13 -23.62 47.45 27.36
CA ILE A 13 -24.11 46.50 26.33
C ILE A 13 -23.14 45.33 26.19
N PHE A 14 -21.83 45.57 26.14
CA PHE A 14 -20.82 44.54 26.05
C PHE A 14 -20.87 43.59 27.27
N ILE A 15 -20.93 44.15 28.49
CA ILE A 15 -21.05 43.35 29.73
C ILE A 15 -22.35 42.52 29.70
N ALA A 16 -23.47 43.13 29.30
CA ALA A 16 -24.74 42.43 29.18
C ALA A 16 -24.65 41.28 28.18
N LEU A 17 -24.03 41.50 27.01
CA LEU A 17 -23.83 40.44 26.03
C LEU A 17 -22.93 39.30 26.56
N VAL A 18 -21.85 39.64 27.26
CA VAL A 18 -20.93 38.65 27.84
C VAL A 18 -21.63 37.77 28.91
N ILE A 19 -22.60 38.30 29.61
CA ILE A 19 -23.36 37.55 30.65
C ILE A 19 -24.56 36.81 30.03
N PHE A 20 -25.41 37.53 29.28
CA PHE A 20 -26.69 36.95 28.84
C PHE A 20 -26.55 35.97 27.68
N VAL A 21 -25.60 36.17 26.74
CA VAL A 21 -25.42 35.27 25.61
C VAL A 21 -25.02 33.87 26.06
N PRO A 22 -24.04 33.66 26.95
CA PRO A 22 -23.71 32.30 27.45
C PRO A 22 -24.87 31.66 28.22
N VAL A 23 -25.62 32.43 29.00
CA VAL A 23 -26.79 31.92 29.74
C VAL A 23 -27.89 31.45 28.78
N ILE A 24 -28.21 32.25 27.77
CA ILE A 24 -29.20 31.89 26.75
C ILE A 24 -28.74 30.66 25.97
N LEU A 25 -27.48 30.59 25.57
CA LEU A 25 -26.90 29.42 24.88
C LEU A 25 -26.95 28.17 25.76
N PHE A 26 -26.64 28.30 27.06
CA PHE A 26 -26.70 27.20 28.01
C PHE A 26 -28.14 26.66 28.15
N ILE A 27 -29.13 27.56 28.32
CA ILE A 27 -30.53 27.17 28.39
C ILE A 27 -30.99 26.50 27.07
N TYR A 28 -30.62 27.07 25.94
CA TYR A 28 -30.93 26.49 24.64
C TYR A 28 -30.37 25.07 24.50
N TRP A 29 -29.10 24.87 24.82
CA TRP A 29 -28.47 23.55 24.73
C TRP A 29 -29.05 22.56 25.74
N TYR A 30 -29.33 23.03 26.96
CA TYR A 30 -29.98 22.22 27.99
C TYR A 30 -31.34 21.68 27.49
N VAL A 31 -32.22 22.55 27.03
CA VAL A 31 -33.54 22.15 26.53
C VAL A 31 -33.42 21.26 25.28
N LYS A 32 -32.50 21.54 24.41
CA LYS A 32 -32.23 20.71 23.21
C LYS A 32 -31.76 19.30 23.60
N ASP A 33 -30.83 19.20 24.53
CA ASP A 33 -30.29 17.90 24.96
C ASP A 33 -31.32 17.09 25.76
N ASP A 34 -32.12 17.72 26.60
CA ASP A 34 -33.19 17.07 27.38
C ASP A 34 -34.30 16.52 26.47
N ARG A 35 -34.68 17.25 25.41
CA ARG A 35 -35.81 16.89 24.52
C ARG A 35 -35.45 15.90 23.41
N GLN A 36 -34.16 15.76 23.05
CA GLN A 36 -33.74 14.83 22.02
C GLN A 36 -33.97 13.36 22.46
N LYS A 37 -34.13 12.44 21.49
CA LYS A 37 -34.48 11.03 21.74
C LYS A 37 -33.34 10.06 21.35
N GLN A 38 -32.26 10.54 20.75
CA GLN A 38 -31.21 9.69 20.17
C GLN A 38 -30.14 9.28 21.18
N HIS A 39 -29.78 10.15 22.13
CA HIS A 39 -28.64 9.98 23.01
C HIS A 39 -29.04 10.04 24.47
N SER A 40 -29.14 8.88 25.14
CA SER A 40 -29.54 8.78 26.54
C SER A 40 -28.64 9.58 27.49
N ILE A 41 -27.31 9.62 27.21
CA ILE A 41 -26.37 10.37 28.05
C ILE A 41 -26.60 11.88 27.96
N LEU A 42 -26.88 12.43 26.76
CA LEU A 42 -27.20 13.86 26.62
C LEU A 42 -28.53 14.20 27.31
N ARG A 43 -29.48 13.29 27.30
CA ARG A 43 -30.77 13.49 27.97
C ARG A 43 -30.65 13.44 29.49
N ASN A 44 -29.88 12.49 30.04
CA ASN A 44 -29.66 12.35 31.46
C ASN A 44 -28.72 13.42 32.04
N PHE A 45 -27.77 13.92 31.22
CA PHE A 45 -26.77 14.90 31.59
C PHE A 45 -26.67 15.99 30.52
N PRO A 46 -27.73 16.86 30.39
CA PRO A 46 -27.74 17.92 29.39
C PRO A 46 -26.51 18.80 29.50
N VAL A 47 -25.99 19.25 28.37
CA VAL A 47 -24.78 20.07 28.20
C VAL A 47 -23.50 19.32 28.58
N ILE A 48 -23.40 18.80 29.79
CA ILE A 48 -22.18 18.09 30.29
C ILE A 48 -21.91 16.82 29.49
N GLY A 49 -22.96 16.10 29.09
CA GLY A 49 -22.84 14.90 28.25
C GLY A 49 -22.13 15.12 26.92
N LYS A 50 -22.07 16.38 26.42
CA LYS A 50 -21.33 16.73 25.20
C LYS A 50 -19.82 16.51 25.32
N VAL A 51 -19.25 16.62 26.52
CA VAL A 51 -17.84 16.39 26.77
C VAL A 51 -17.43 14.99 26.29
N ARG A 52 -18.27 13.99 26.59
CA ARG A 52 -18.03 12.62 26.11
C ARG A 52 -17.92 12.58 24.57
N TYR A 53 -18.85 13.17 23.84
CA TYR A 53 -18.85 13.11 22.36
C TYR A 53 -17.71 13.91 21.75
N ILE A 54 -17.33 15.02 22.38
CA ILE A 54 -16.11 15.76 21.99
C ILE A 54 -14.88 14.87 22.17
N THR A 55 -14.76 14.22 23.32
CA THR A 55 -13.63 13.34 23.63
C THR A 55 -13.61 12.12 22.68
N GLU A 56 -14.77 11.53 22.37
CA GLU A 56 -14.88 10.45 21.39
C GLU A 56 -14.43 10.91 20.00
N LYS A 57 -14.78 12.13 19.59
CA LYS A 57 -14.42 12.68 18.28
C LYS A 57 -12.93 12.98 18.15
N VAL A 58 -12.29 13.55 19.17
CA VAL A 58 -10.85 13.88 19.14
C VAL A 58 -9.97 12.72 19.67
N GLY A 59 -10.58 11.69 20.22
CA GLY A 59 -9.89 10.56 20.84
C GLY A 59 -8.94 9.79 19.90
N PRO A 60 -9.31 9.52 18.63
CA PRO A 60 -8.41 8.85 17.69
C PRO A 60 -7.11 9.61 17.47
N GLU A 61 -7.17 10.92 17.28
CA GLU A 61 -6.00 11.77 17.10
C GLU A 61 -5.16 11.84 18.39
N LEU A 62 -5.82 11.99 19.55
CA LEU A 62 -5.10 12.00 20.83
C LEU A 62 -4.39 10.66 21.09
N ARG A 63 -5.03 9.54 20.81
CA ARG A 63 -4.36 8.22 20.90
C ARG A 63 -3.17 8.13 19.96
N GLN A 64 -3.34 8.51 18.70
CA GLN A 64 -2.30 8.41 17.67
C GLN A 64 -1.07 9.27 18.01
N TYR A 65 -1.25 10.47 18.54
CA TYR A 65 -0.17 11.44 18.72
C TYR A 65 0.36 11.55 20.15
N LEU A 66 -0.44 11.23 21.18
CA LEU A 66 -0.10 11.48 22.58
C LEU A 66 -0.07 10.22 23.44
N PHE A 67 -0.97 9.26 23.23
CA PHE A 67 -1.16 8.17 24.20
C PHE A 67 -0.62 6.82 23.74
N ASN A 68 -0.59 6.52 22.44
CA ASN A 68 0.00 5.28 21.97
C ASN A 68 1.54 5.36 22.08
N ASN A 69 2.15 4.28 22.51
CA ASN A 69 3.59 4.09 22.39
C ASN A 69 4.00 4.15 20.89
N ASP A 70 5.19 4.63 20.61
CA ASP A 70 5.69 4.80 19.24
C ASP A 70 5.74 3.49 18.43
N THR A 71 5.74 2.33 19.09
CA THR A 71 5.79 1.00 18.47
C THR A 71 4.46 0.26 18.39
N GLU A 72 3.38 0.73 19.07
CA GLU A 72 2.12 -0.02 19.26
C GLU A 72 0.96 0.34 18.32
N GLY A 73 1.01 1.48 17.66
CA GLY A 73 -0.10 1.99 16.83
C GLY A 73 -0.49 1.04 15.68
N LYS A 74 -1.79 0.99 15.35
CA LYS A 74 -2.36 0.23 14.21
C LYS A 74 -3.04 1.18 13.22
N PRO A 75 -3.02 0.89 11.91
CA PRO A 75 -2.41 -0.25 11.21
C PRO A 75 -0.89 -0.18 11.10
N PHE A 76 -0.28 0.97 11.32
CA PHE A 76 1.17 1.19 11.44
C PHE A 76 1.46 1.95 12.71
N SER A 77 2.59 1.65 13.32
CA SER A 77 3.10 2.38 14.47
C SER A 77 3.57 3.78 14.05
N ARG A 78 3.68 4.70 15.04
CA ARG A 78 4.23 6.03 14.81
C ARG A 78 5.66 5.97 14.27
N LYS A 79 6.46 5.03 14.77
CA LYS A 79 7.82 4.78 14.28
C LYS A 79 7.83 4.41 12.80
N GLU A 80 7.03 3.44 12.38
CA GLU A 80 6.94 3.03 10.96
C GLU A 80 6.50 4.19 10.06
N TYR A 81 5.54 4.99 10.51
CA TYR A 81 5.12 6.21 9.82
C TYR A 81 6.27 7.20 9.67
N GLN A 82 7.00 7.48 10.77
CA GLN A 82 8.13 8.40 10.76
C GLN A 82 9.28 7.90 9.88
N ASP A 83 9.56 6.61 9.87
CA ASP A 83 10.60 6.00 9.03
C ASP A 83 10.32 6.26 7.54
N VAL A 84 9.07 6.11 7.10
CA VAL A 84 8.68 6.44 5.72
C VAL A 84 8.81 7.95 5.43
N VAL A 85 8.35 8.80 6.35
CA VAL A 85 8.44 10.27 6.19
C VAL A 85 9.89 10.72 6.14
N LYS A 86 10.75 10.23 7.04
CA LYS A 86 12.18 10.56 7.08
C LYS A 86 12.90 10.09 5.82
N ALA A 87 12.65 8.85 5.39
CA ALA A 87 13.20 8.31 4.15
C ALA A 87 12.79 9.14 2.93
N GLY A 88 11.51 9.49 2.82
CA GLY A 88 10.98 10.27 1.70
C GLY A 88 11.42 11.73 1.72
N LYS A 89 11.34 12.41 2.85
CA LYS A 89 11.59 13.85 2.96
C LYS A 89 13.07 14.20 3.10
N TYR A 90 13.78 13.51 3.97
CA TYR A 90 15.16 13.82 4.34
C TYR A 90 16.20 12.83 3.81
N LYS A 91 15.78 11.69 3.25
CA LYS A 91 16.65 10.53 3.01
C LYS A 91 17.45 10.11 4.26
N GLU A 92 16.90 10.36 5.42
CA GLU A 92 17.50 10.02 6.70
C GLU A 92 17.06 8.62 7.13
N ARG A 93 18.02 7.78 7.49
CA ARG A 93 17.81 6.40 7.97
C ARG A 93 18.64 6.05 9.19
N LEU A 94 19.47 6.99 9.65
CA LEU A 94 20.28 6.81 10.84
C LEU A 94 19.44 7.02 12.10
N ILE A 95 19.66 6.19 13.08
CA ILE A 95 19.09 6.30 14.42
C ILE A 95 20.19 6.39 15.46
N GLY A 96 19.96 7.18 16.51
CA GLY A 96 20.82 7.21 17.69
C GLY A 96 20.38 6.18 18.73
N PHE A 97 21.24 5.88 19.68
CA PHE A 97 21.00 5.05 20.86
C PHE A 97 20.72 3.55 20.59
N GLY A 98 20.47 3.12 19.36
CA GLY A 98 20.31 1.71 18.99
C GLY A 98 18.86 1.27 18.81
N SER A 99 18.59 -0.01 19.01
CA SER A 99 17.29 -0.61 18.75
C SER A 99 16.23 -0.19 19.77
N ILE A 100 15.01 0.01 19.27
CA ILE A 100 13.80 0.17 20.09
C ILE A 100 12.86 -1.05 19.98
N ARG A 101 13.29 -2.09 19.24
CA ARG A 101 12.53 -3.33 19.15
C ARG A 101 12.68 -4.11 20.46
N ASP A 102 11.59 -4.67 20.94
CA ASP A 102 11.64 -5.67 22.01
C ASP A 102 12.14 -7.00 21.43
N PHE A 103 13.35 -7.39 21.80
CA PHE A 103 13.95 -8.65 21.37
C PHE A 103 13.46 -9.87 22.17
N ASP A 104 12.63 -9.66 23.20
CA ASP A 104 11.99 -10.76 23.94
C ASP A 104 10.70 -11.24 23.24
N GLU A 105 10.08 -10.42 22.40
CA GLU A 105 8.93 -10.82 21.58
C GLU A 105 9.31 -11.84 20.49
N GLU A 106 8.31 -12.65 20.11
CA GLU A 106 8.43 -13.56 18.96
C GLU A 106 8.58 -12.80 17.65
N GLY A 107 9.21 -13.41 16.66
CA GLY A 107 9.32 -12.81 15.34
C GLY A 107 10.45 -13.35 14.49
N PHE A 108 10.54 -12.78 13.29
CA PHE A 108 11.58 -13.12 12.33
C PHE A 108 12.77 -12.18 12.44
N TYR A 109 13.94 -12.72 12.25
CA TYR A 109 15.22 -12.01 12.29
C TYR A 109 16.07 -12.41 11.09
N ILE A 110 16.80 -11.42 10.53
CA ILE A 110 17.76 -11.65 9.45
C ILE A 110 19.08 -12.10 10.10
N ARG A 111 19.65 -13.17 9.58
CA ARG A 111 20.95 -13.68 10.03
C ARG A 111 22.07 -12.82 9.45
N ASN A 112 22.97 -12.39 10.29
CA ASN A 112 24.23 -11.78 9.85
C ASN A 112 25.33 -12.84 9.71
N THR A 113 26.33 -12.55 8.86
CA THR A 113 27.59 -13.31 8.82
C THR A 113 28.65 -12.68 9.72
N LEU A 114 29.70 -13.44 10.05
CA LEU A 114 30.89 -12.90 10.72
C LEU A 114 31.74 -12.02 9.79
N PHE A 115 31.64 -12.25 8.49
CA PHE A 115 32.38 -11.54 7.45
C PHE A 115 31.38 -10.94 6.44
N PRO A 116 30.76 -9.79 6.76
CA PRO A 116 29.82 -9.11 5.86
C PRO A 116 30.54 -8.62 4.60
N LYS A 117 29.79 -8.43 3.53
CA LYS A 117 30.31 -7.89 2.28
C LYS A 117 30.71 -6.43 2.43
N LEU A 118 31.84 -6.09 1.80
CA LEU A 118 32.24 -4.70 1.64
C LEU A 118 31.38 -4.01 0.55
N VAL A 119 31.37 -2.69 0.54
CA VAL A 119 30.56 -1.90 -0.41
C VAL A 119 30.97 -2.19 -1.87
N ASP A 120 32.25 -2.34 -2.12
CA ASP A 120 32.83 -2.63 -3.44
C ASP A 120 32.65 -4.09 -3.88
N GLU A 121 32.32 -5.00 -2.96
CA GLU A 121 31.96 -6.39 -3.27
C GLU A 121 30.49 -6.56 -3.67
N MET A 122 29.65 -5.54 -3.42
CA MET A 122 28.23 -5.62 -3.72
C MET A 122 27.95 -5.52 -5.22
N LYS A 123 27.08 -6.39 -5.73
CA LYS A 123 26.61 -6.34 -7.13
C LYS A 123 25.47 -5.33 -7.26
N VAL A 124 25.82 -4.04 -7.27
CA VAL A 124 24.90 -2.91 -7.41
C VAL A 124 25.21 -2.13 -8.70
N ASP A 125 24.15 -1.68 -9.38
CA ASP A 125 24.28 -0.76 -10.52
C ASP A 125 23.92 0.66 -10.07
N ASN A 126 24.94 1.48 -9.87
CA ASN A 126 24.88 2.91 -9.52
C ASN A 126 25.47 3.79 -10.63
N THR A 127 25.53 3.29 -11.86
CA THR A 127 26.12 4.00 -13.01
C THR A 127 25.35 5.25 -13.39
N GLN A 128 24.01 5.20 -13.29
CA GLN A 128 23.13 6.34 -13.54
C GLN A 128 22.68 6.94 -12.21
N LYS A 129 23.01 8.23 -12.00
CA LYS A 129 22.54 8.94 -10.80
C LYS A 129 21.14 9.51 -11.01
N VAL A 130 20.34 9.50 -9.96
CA VAL A 130 19.00 10.09 -9.96
C VAL A 130 19.08 11.49 -9.35
N LYS A 131 18.65 12.51 -10.11
CA LYS A 131 18.56 13.89 -9.62
C LYS A 131 17.27 14.04 -8.81
N THR A 132 17.39 14.18 -7.51
CA THR A 132 16.27 14.32 -6.57
C THR A 132 16.43 15.56 -5.69
N ARG A 133 15.48 15.80 -4.79
CA ARG A 133 15.54 16.84 -3.76
C ARG A 133 15.36 16.25 -2.37
N VAL A 134 16.10 16.77 -1.42
CA VAL A 134 15.96 16.43 0.00
C VAL A 134 15.75 17.71 0.80
N TYR A 135 15.04 17.61 1.92
CA TYR A 135 14.88 18.71 2.85
C TYR A 135 15.99 18.68 3.91
N LYS A 136 16.43 19.88 4.30
CA LYS A 136 17.30 20.10 5.45
C LYS A 136 16.64 21.04 6.45
N VAL A 137 16.82 20.74 7.72
CA VAL A 137 16.26 21.51 8.82
C VAL A 137 17.32 22.48 9.34
N ASP A 138 17.07 23.78 9.20
CA ASP A 138 17.97 24.84 9.69
C ASP A 138 17.67 25.22 11.14
N GLY A 139 16.45 24.99 11.59
CA GLY A 139 16.03 25.22 12.96
C GLY A 139 14.66 24.61 13.23
N ASP A 140 14.49 24.04 14.40
CA ASP A 140 13.27 23.36 14.84
C ASP A 140 12.83 23.89 16.19
N ASN A 141 12.03 24.97 16.17
CA ASN A 141 11.44 25.56 17.36
C ASN A 141 9.97 25.15 17.47
N LEU A 142 9.39 25.18 18.67
CA LEU A 142 8.03 24.74 18.95
C LEU A 142 6.96 25.32 17.98
N PHE A 143 7.12 26.59 17.58
CA PHE A 143 6.16 27.28 16.70
C PHE A 143 6.71 27.59 15.30
N SER A 144 7.97 27.28 15.02
CA SER A 144 8.58 27.55 13.71
C SER A 144 9.64 26.53 13.38
N ARG A 145 9.40 25.76 12.32
CA ARG A 145 10.39 24.87 11.73
C ARG A 145 10.89 25.50 10.43
N LYS A 146 12.17 25.80 10.38
CA LYS A 146 12.81 26.32 9.17
C LYS A 146 13.43 25.16 8.39
N GLU A 147 12.96 24.97 7.18
CA GLU A 147 13.45 23.96 6.27
C GLU A 147 13.73 24.58 4.91
N HIS A 148 14.76 24.08 4.23
CA HIS A 148 15.00 24.37 2.82
C HIS A 148 15.17 23.05 2.05
N SER A 149 14.95 23.08 0.72
CA SER A 149 15.18 21.94 -0.14
C SER A 149 16.49 22.10 -0.89
N GLU A 150 17.27 21.02 -0.97
CA GLU A 150 18.51 20.95 -1.75
C GLU A 150 18.39 19.89 -2.87
N GLU A 151 18.93 20.19 -4.04
CA GLU A 151 19.12 19.19 -5.09
C GLU A 151 20.20 18.19 -4.67
N LYS A 152 19.94 16.91 -4.92
CA LYS A 152 20.87 15.83 -4.62
C LYS A 152 20.94 14.84 -5.78
N LEU A 153 22.15 14.43 -6.14
CA LEU A 153 22.38 13.26 -6.97
C LEU A 153 22.44 12.03 -6.07
N ALA A 154 21.51 11.13 -6.24
CA ALA A 154 21.39 9.92 -5.44
C ALA A 154 21.73 8.67 -6.25
N ASP A 155 22.33 7.69 -5.61
CA ASP A 155 22.53 6.35 -6.15
C ASP A 155 21.18 5.64 -6.22
N PRO A 156 20.79 5.03 -7.35
CA PRO A 156 19.50 4.37 -7.51
C PRO A 156 19.41 3.00 -6.83
N TYR A 157 20.55 2.38 -6.54
CA TYR A 157 20.66 1.03 -6.00
C TYR A 157 19.88 -0.01 -6.83
N TYR A 158 20.14 -0.04 -8.14
CA TYR A 158 19.59 -1.06 -9.02
C TYR A 158 20.33 -2.39 -8.89
N LEU A 159 19.63 -3.48 -9.12
CA LEU A 159 20.25 -4.75 -9.47
C LEU A 159 20.99 -4.60 -10.80
N ARG A 160 22.05 -5.38 -10.98
CA ARG A 160 22.70 -5.51 -12.30
C ARG A 160 21.75 -6.21 -13.28
N ASP A 161 22.04 -6.09 -14.58
CA ASP A 161 21.18 -6.68 -15.62
C ASP A 161 21.01 -8.20 -15.47
N GLU A 162 22.07 -8.89 -15.10
CA GLU A 162 22.08 -10.34 -14.88
C GLU A 162 21.26 -10.77 -13.64
N ASP A 163 21.11 -9.90 -12.64
CA ASP A 163 20.39 -10.18 -11.38
C ASP A 163 18.94 -9.66 -11.41
N ALA A 164 18.52 -8.99 -12.48
CA ALA A 164 17.18 -8.42 -12.60
C ALA A 164 16.10 -9.50 -12.64
N VAL A 165 14.98 -9.24 -11.97
CA VAL A 165 13.80 -10.12 -12.01
C VAL A 165 13.05 -9.91 -13.31
N VAL A 166 12.76 -10.97 -14.06
CA VAL A 166 12.05 -10.90 -15.34
C VAL A 166 10.71 -11.61 -15.24
N LEU A 167 9.62 -10.86 -15.48
CA LEU A 167 8.27 -11.41 -15.59
C LEU A 167 8.03 -11.84 -17.05
N GLY A 168 7.48 -13.04 -17.25
CA GLY A 168 7.13 -13.57 -18.56
C GLY A 168 8.32 -13.86 -19.48
N GLU A 169 9.51 -14.15 -18.93
CA GLU A 169 10.74 -14.35 -19.71
C GLU A 169 10.61 -15.41 -20.80
N LYS A 170 9.92 -16.53 -20.49
CA LYS A 170 9.78 -17.67 -21.39
C LYS A 170 8.45 -17.71 -22.15
N THR A 171 7.50 -16.87 -21.78
CA THR A 171 6.10 -16.95 -22.21
C THR A 171 5.66 -15.77 -23.06
N CYS A 172 6.36 -14.62 -22.98
CA CYS A 172 5.92 -13.36 -23.57
C CYS A 172 6.84 -12.87 -24.67
N ARG A 173 6.24 -12.21 -25.69
CA ARG A 173 7.03 -11.50 -26.71
C ARG A 173 7.75 -10.28 -26.16
N GLN A 174 7.19 -9.66 -25.12
CA GLN A 174 7.72 -8.47 -24.46
C GLN A 174 7.77 -8.72 -22.94
N PRO A 175 8.79 -9.46 -22.45
CA PRO A 175 8.95 -9.71 -21.03
C PRO A 175 9.26 -8.40 -20.29
N PHE A 176 8.86 -8.33 -19.01
CA PHE A 176 9.09 -7.16 -18.19
C PHE A 176 10.25 -7.39 -17.21
N ARG A 177 11.33 -6.63 -17.37
CA ARG A 177 12.55 -6.67 -16.57
C ARG A 177 12.50 -5.62 -15.47
N VAL A 178 12.67 -6.05 -14.21
CA VAL A 178 12.62 -5.22 -13.01
C VAL A 178 13.97 -5.24 -12.30
N LYS A 179 14.57 -4.05 -12.07
CA LYS A 179 15.88 -3.89 -11.42
C LYS A 179 15.79 -3.49 -9.94
N GLY A 180 14.61 -3.16 -9.43
CA GLY A 180 14.45 -2.55 -8.10
C GLY A 180 13.46 -3.25 -7.20
N LEU A 181 13.39 -4.52 -7.09
CA LEU A 181 12.64 -5.41 -6.19
C LEU A 181 11.33 -4.90 -5.54
N VAL A 182 11.12 -3.57 -5.46
CA VAL A 182 9.95 -2.94 -4.85
C VAL A 182 9.21 -2.05 -5.84
N GLY A 183 7.87 -2.08 -5.79
CA GLY A 183 7.02 -1.24 -6.61
C GLY A 183 5.73 -0.85 -5.90
N GLN A 184 4.97 0.03 -6.54
CA GLN A 184 3.71 0.48 -6.01
C GLN A 184 2.62 -0.55 -6.26
N SER A 185 1.96 -1.01 -5.19
CA SER A 185 0.76 -1.83 -5.23
C SER A 185 -0.43 -1.08 -5.82
N ALA A 186 -1.47 -1.81 -6.17
CA ALA A 186 -2.69 -1.33 -6.79
C ALA A 186 -3.31 -0.11 -6.10
N MET A 187 -3.39 1.03 -6.80
CA MET A 187 -4.04 2.26 -6.34
C MET A 187 -4.76 2.94 -7.50
N SER A 188 -6.10 2.89 -7.44
CA SER A 188 -6.97 3.41 -8.51
C SER A 188 -7.12 4.93 -8.45
N TYR A 189 -7.13 5.58 -9.62
CA TYR A 189 -7.66 6.93 -9.73
C TYR A 189 -9.17 6.93 -9.43
N GLY A 190 -9.59 7.87 -8.59
CA GLY A 190 -10.93 7.92 -8.01
C GLY A 190 -11.01 7.31 -6.60
N SER A 191 -10.11 6.39 -6.23
CA SER A 191 -9.84 6.07 -4.82
C SER A 191 -8.83 7.05 -4.24
N LEU A 192 -7.81 7.37 -5.01
CA LEU A 192 -6.87 8.48 -4.78
C LEU A 192 -7.18 9.63 -5.75
N GLY A 193 -6.86 10.85 -5.35
CA GLY A 193 -7.01 12.04 -6.18
C GLY A 193 -5.97 12.13 -7.29
N GLU A 194 -6.24 12.99 -8.28
CA GLU A 194 -5.37 13.22 -9.44
C GLU A 194 -3.95 13.64 -9.04
N LYS A 195 -3.83 14.56 -8.05
CA LYS A 195 -2.53 15.07 -7.60
C LYS A 195 -1.70 13.99 -6.90
N ALA A 196 -2.35 13.13 -6.11
CA ALA A 196 -1.69 12.02 -5.45
C ALA A 196 -1.17 10.99 -6.47
N ILE A 197 -2.00 10.56 -7.43
CA ILE A 197 -1.60 9.62 -8.49
C ILE A 197 -0.48 10.23 -9.35
N THR A 198 -0.60 11.52 -9.72
CA THR A 198 0.43 12.21 -10.51
C THR A 198 1.78 12.28 -9.76
N ALA A 199 1.76 12.60 -8.46
CA ALA A 199 2.99 12.65 -7.66
C ALA A 199 3.65 11.26 -7.53
N LEU A 200 2.84 10.20 -7.35
CA LEU A 200 3.31 8.83 -7.35
C LEU A 200 3.93 8.45 -8.69
N SER A 201 3.23 8.70 -9.79
CA SER A 201 3.69 8.42 -11.14
C SER A 201 5.03 9.10 -11.45
N LYS A 202 5.11 10.42 -11.23
CA LYS A 202 6.36 11.19 -11.46
C LYS A 202 7.51 10.71 -10.59
N GLY A 203 7.23 10.38 -9.32
CA GLY A 203 8.28 9.92 -8.40
C GLY A 203 8.80 8.52 -8.72
N LEU A 204 7.91 7.61 -9.15
CA LEU A 204 8.28 6.26 -9.58
C LEU A 204 9.04 6.30 -10.93
N GLY A 205 8.57 7.12 -11.88
CA GLY A 205 9.30 7.34 -13.14
C GLY A 205 10.70 7.91 -12.92
N LEU A 206 10.83 8.89 -12.01
CA LEU A 206 12.12 9.47 -11.63
C LEU A 206 13.05 8.44 -10.96
N ALA A 207 12.52 7.60 -10.07
CA ALA A 207 13.31 6.56 -9.40
C ALA A 207 13.74 5.45 -10.37
N GLY A 208 12.97 5.16 -11.42
CA GLY A 208 13.21 4.10 -12.39
C GLY A 208 13.33 2.69 -11.79
N GLY A 209 13.42 1.66 -12.60
CA GLY A 209 13.64 0.27 -12.19
C GLY A 209 12.56 -0.30 -11.26
N THR A 210 11.39 0.32 -11.21
CA THR A 210 10.23 -0.01 -10.38
C THR A 210 8.96 0.01 -11.23
N TRP A 211 7.82 -0.23 -10.64
CA TRP A 211 6.54 -0.18 -11.36
C TRP A 211 5.46 0.54 -10.55
N MET A 212 4.45 1.00 -11.27
CA MET A 212 3.21 1.52 -10.74
C MET A 212 2.05 0.60 -11.13
N ASN A 213 1.28 0.09 -10.16
CA ASN A 213 0.08 -0.68 -10.43
C ASN A 213 -1.14 0.25 -10.42
N THR A 214 -1.95 0.22 -11.50
CA THR A 214 -3.08 1.14 -11.67
C THR A 214 -4.23 0.93 -10.68
N GLY A 215 -4.28 -0.25 -10.04
CA GLY A 215 -5.50 -0.71 -9.40
C GLY A 215 -6.62 -0.99 -10.42
N GLU A 216 -7.73 -1.50 -9.94
CA GLU A 216 -8.86 -1.97 -10.76
C GLU A 216 -9.71 -0.85 -11.41
N GLY A 217 -9.37 0.42 -11.20
CA GLY A 217 -10.12 1.58 -11.69
C GLY A 217 -9.85 1.96 -13.16
N GLY A 218 -9.05 1.18 -13.88
CA GLY A 218 -8.58 1.50 -15.23
C GLY A 218 -7.34 2.40 -15.24
N LEU A 219 -6.74 2.55 -16.41
CA LEU A 219 -5.56 3.38 -16.63
C LEU A 219 -5.97 4.83 -16.90
N SER A 220 -5.47 5.78 -16.11
CA SER A 220 -5.67 7.21 -16.28
C SER A 220 -4.42 7.91 -16.81
N GLN A 221 -4.59 9.12 -17.36
CA GLN A 221 -3.48 10.00 -17.76
C GLN A 221 -2.55 10.33 -16.56
N TYR A 222 -3.08 10.33 -15.35
CA TYR A 222 -2.31 10.62 -14.14
C TYR A 222 -1.34 9.49 -13.77
N HIS A 223 -1.68 8.24 -14.09
CA HIS A 223 -0.75 7.10 -13.96
C HIS A 223 0.42 7.21 -14.94
N LEU A 224 0.21 7.80 -16.10
CA LEU A 224 1.22 7.97 -17.15
C LEU A 224 2.07 9.26 -16.99
N ALA A 225 1.68 10.18 -16.10
CA ALA A 225 2.25 11.53 -16.00
C ALA A 225 3.78 11.60 -15.77
N GLY A 226 4.37 10.57 -15.21
CA GLY A 226 5.82 10.42 -14.96
C GLY A 226 6.48 9.34 -15.80
N SER A 227 5.76 8.74 -16.74
CA SER A 227 6.19 7.61 -17.56
C SER A 227 6.84 6.46 -16.76
N PRO A 228 6.28 6.03 -15.61
CA PRO A 228 6.76 4.84 -14.91
C PRO A 228 6.40 3.59 -15.70
N ASP A 229 7.08 2.48 -15.45
CA ASP A 229 6.59 1.17 -15.90
C ASP A 229 5.28 0.83 -15.19
N ILE A 230 4.27 0.41 -15.94
CA ILE A 230 2.90 0.17 -15.47
C ILE A 230 2.56 -1.32 -15.46
N ILE A 231 2.04 -1.80 -14.33
CA ILE A 231 1.24 -3.03 -14.28
C ILE A 231 -0.24 -2.59 -14.27
N MET A 232 -0.95 -2.84 -15.35
CA MET A 232 -2.38 -2.51 -15.44
C MET A 232 -3.22 -3.61 -14.80
N GLN A 233 -3.93 -3.28 -13.73
CA GLN A 233 -4.80 -4.23 -13.04
C GLN A 233 -6.21 -4.23 -13.63
N ILE A 234 -6.74 -5.43 -13.84
CA ILE A 234 -8.11 -5.68 -14.32
C ILE A 234 -8.86 -6.38 -13.19
N GLY A 235 -9.92 -5.77 -12.69
CA GLY A 235 -10.82 -6.35 -11.70
C GLY A 235 -12.10 -6.90 -12.35
N PRO A 236 -13.01 -7.52 -11.57
CA PRO A 236 -14.24 -8.14 -12.08
C PRO A 236 -15.20 -7.20 -12.82
N ASP A 237 -15.10 -5.89 -12.61
CA ASP A 237 -15.86 -4.87 -13.38
C ASP A 237 -15.23 -4.53 -14.73
N MET A 238 -13.99 -5.01 -15.02
CA MET A 238 -13.27 -4.78 -16.27
C MET A 238 -13.07 -3.31 -16.64
N PHE A 239 -12.96 -2.41 -15.66
CA PHE A 239 -12.80 -0.98 -15.93
C PHE A 239 -11.63 -0.69 -16.87
N GLY A 240 -11.91 0.12 -17.89
CA GLY A 240 -10.95 0.50 -18.91
C GLY A 240 -10.74 -0.52 -20.04
N VAL A 241 -11.31 -1.73 -19.92
CA VAL A 241 -11.24 -2.81 -20.92
C VAL A 241 -12.61 -3.49 -21.13
N ARG A 242 -13.72 -2.73 -20.95
CA ARG A 242 -15.08 -3.26 -21.04
C ARG A 242 -15.87 -2.58 -22.16
N LYS A 243 -16.91 -3.24 -22.64
CA LYS A 243 -17.97 -2.69 -23.49
C LYS A 243 -18.99 -1.92 -22.62
N PRO A 244 -19.86 -1.08 -23.23
CA PRO A 244 -20.93 -0.42 -22.49
C PRO A 244 -21.88 -1.36 -21.72
N ASN A 245 -22.07 -2.57 -22.22
CA ASN A 245 -22.91 -3.61 -21.59
C ASN A 245 -22.20 -4.33 -20.42
N GLY A 246 -20.94 -4.00 -20.15
CA GLY A 246 -20.14 -4.57 -19.06
C GLY A 246 -19.27 -5.77 -19.43
N GLU A 247 -19.41 -6.34 -20.61
CA GLU A 247 -18.58 -7.44 -21.10
C GLU A 247 -17.15 -7.00 -21.38
N PHE A 248 -16.20 -7.93 -21.34
CA PHE A 248 -14.81 -7.68 -21.70
C PHE A 248 -14.67 -7.23 -23.16
N SER A 249 -13.80 -6.25 -23.42
CA SER A 249 -13.49 -5.71 -24.74
C SER A 249 -12.07 -6.01 -25.16
N TRP A 250 -11.87 -6.96 -26.04
CA TRP A 250 -10.56 -7.31 -26.61
C TRP A 250 -9.94 -6.13 -27.38
N GLU A 251 -10.76 -5.29 -28.00
CA GLU A 251 -10.29 -4.09 -28.71
C GLU A 251 -9.69 -3.07 -27.73
N GLU A 252 -10.41 -2.76 -26.64
CA GLU A 252 -9.90 -1.83 -25.61
C GLU A 252 -8.69 -2.41 -24.91
N PHE A 253 -8.66 -3.71 -24.63
CA PHE A 253 -7.48 -4.39 -24.06
C PHE A 253 -6.28 -4.26 -24.99
N LYS A 254 -6.44 -4.50 -26.30
CA LYS A 254 -5.38 -4.36 -27.29
C LYS A 254 -4.83 -2.93 -27.30
N LYS A 255 -5.69 -1.90 -27.32
CA LYS A 255 -5.28 -0.49 -27.24
C LYS A 255 -4.44 -0.21 -26.00
N LYS A 256 -4.82 -0.78 -24.83
CA LYS A 256 -4.04 -0.63 -23.59
C LYS A 256 -2.70 -1.36 -23.66
N SER A 257 -2.65 -2.52 -24.30
CA SER A 257 -1.41 -3.28 -24.46
C SER A 257 -0.39 -2.62 -25.39
N GLU A 258 -0.83 -1.73 -26.27
CA GLU A 258 0.05 -0.98 -27.19
C GLU A 258 0.72 0.24 -26.52
N ILE A 259 0.25 0.65 -25.32
CA ILE A 259 0.86 1.76 -24.56
C ILE A 259 2.26 1.33 -24.08
N PRO A 260 3.31 2.10 -24.42
CA PRO A 260 4.71 1.71 -24.10
C PRO A 260 4.99 1.54 -22.61
N GLU A 261 4.36 2.37 -21.76
CA GLU A 261 4.51 2.32 -20.30
C GLU A 261 3.85 1.08 -19.69
N VAL A 262 2.81 0.51 -20.30
CA VAL A 262 2.17 -0.72 -19.81
C VAL A 262 3.07 -1.91 -20.10
N LYS A 263 3.66 -2.49 -19.05
CA LYS A 263 4.62 -3.60 -19.14
C LYS A 263 4.00 -4.95 -18.82
N ALA A 264 2.94 -4.98 -18.02
CA ALA A 264 2.27 -6.21 -17.62
C ALA A 264 0.80 -5.95 -17.29
N PHE A 265 0.02 -7.02 -17.21
CA PHE A 265 -1.37 -7.03 -16.74
C PHE A 265 -1.52 -7.90 -15.51
N GLU A 266 -2.46 -7.57 -14.63
CA GLU A 266 -2.75 -8.32 -13.42
C GLU A 266 -4.26 -8.51 -13.24
N LEU A 267 -4.74 -9.75 -13.22
CA LEU A 267 -6.12 -10.06 -12.88
C LEU A 267 -6.31 -10.03 -11.37
N LYS A 268 -7.19 -9.19 -10.87
CA LYS A 268 -7.47 -9.08 -9.44
C LYS A 268 -8.60 -10.02 -9.05
N LEU A 269 -8.28 -11.15 -8.45
CA LEU A 269 -9.26 -12.08 -7.89
C LEU A 269 -9.70 -11.68 -6.49
N ALA A 270 -8.75 -11.18 -5.68
CA ALA A 270 -8.98 -10.72 -4.32
C ALA A 270 -8.00 -9.62 -3.89
N GLN A 271 -8.21 -9.07 -2.71
CA GLN A 271 -7.36 -8.08 -2.04
C GLN A 271 -7.44 -8.30 -0.53
N GLY A 272 -6.35 -8.08 0.23
CA GLY A 272 -6.21 -8.45 1.64
C GLY A 272 -7.39 -8.07 2.53
N ALA A 273 -7.66 -6.78 2.75
CA ALA A 273 -8.81 -6.35 3.55
C ALA A 273 -10.16 -6.45 2.81
N LYS A 274 -10.21 -7.09 1.63
CA LYS A 274 -11.40 -7.07 0.76
C LYS A 274 -11.36 -8.24 -0.21
N THR A 275 -11.87 -9.36 0.22
CA THR A 275 -11.88 -10.61 -0.52
C THR A 275 -13.07 -10.79 -1.46
N ARG A 276 -13.84 -9.73 -1.72
CA ARG A 276 -14.98 -9.68 -2.63
C ARG A 276 -14.98 -8.38 -3.45
N GLY A 277 -15.98 -8.19 -4.28
CA GLY A 277 -16.14 -7.05 -5.19
C GLY A 277 -16.00 -5.66 -4.55
N GLY A 278 -15.64 -4.68 -5.36
CA GLY A 278 -15.42 -3.31 -4.96
C GLY A 278 -16.69 -2.52 -4.68
N HIS A 279 -16.55 -1.42 -3.94
CA HIS A 279 -17.59 -0.43 -3.73
C HIS A 279 -17.01 0.98 -3.94
N VAL A 280 -17.70 1.80 -4.74
CA VAL A 280 -17.36 3.21 -4.95
C VAL A 280 -18.63 4.03 -4.85
N GLU A 281 -18.67 4.95 -3.91
CA GLU A 281 -19.79 5.88 -3.76
C GLU A 281 -19.97 6.76 -5.00
N GLY A 282 -21.23 7.00 -5.40
CA GLY A 282 -21.57 7.78 -6.57
C GLY A 282 -20.98 9.19 -6.57
N GLU A 283 -20.89 9.84 -5.42
CA GLU A 283 -20.26 11.16 -5.26
C GLU A 283 -18.80 11.21 -5.74
N LYS A 284 -18.10 10.08 -5.74
CA LYS A 284 -16.74 9.96 -6.28
C LYS A 284 -16.69 9.71 -7.77
N VAL A 285 -17.80 9.36 -8.41
CA VAL A 285 -17.87 9.04 -9.85
C VAL A 285 -18.10 10.31 -10.66
N THR A 286 -17.01 11.07 -10.84
CA THR A 286 -16.99 12.27 -11.71
C THR A 286 -17.10 11.88 -13.18
N GLU A 287 -17.36 12.86 -14.08
CA GLU A 287 -17.39 12.65 -15.53
C GLU A 287 -16.11 11.99 -16.05
N GLU A 288 -14.96 12.41 -15.56
CA GLU A 288 -13.68 11.85 -15.95
C GLU A 288 -13.53 10.40 -15.49
N ILE A 289 -13.89 10.10 -14.25
CA ILE A 289 -13.85 8.74 -13.69
C ILE A 289 -14.83 7.83 -14.44
N ALA A 290 -16.03 8.32 -14.73
CA ALA A 290 -17.03 7.61 -15.51
C ALA A 290 -16.52 7.24 -16.91
N ARG A 291 -15.85 8.18 -17.58
CA ARG A 291 -15.24 7.97 -18.91
C ARG A 291 -14.11 6.94 -18.85
N ILE A 292 -13.24 6.99 -17.84
CA ILE A 292 -12.12 6.04 -17.69
C ILE A 292 -12.63 4.62 -17.37
N ARG A 293 -13.66 4.54 -16.54
CA ARG A 293 -14.24 3.25 -16.10
C ARG A 293 -15.29 2.70 -17.06
N LEU A 294 -15.77 3.50 -17.99
CA LEU A 294 -16.88 3.20 -18.91
C LEU A 294 -18.18 2.88 -18.13
N VAL A 295 -18.58 3.79 -17.24
CA VAL A 295 -19.77 3.72 -16.39
C VAL A 295 -20.56 5.03 -16.39
N GLU A 296 -21.77 5.03 -15.78
CA GLU A 296 -22.60 6.22 -15.66
C GLU A 296 -22.06 7.18 -14.57
N VAL A 297 -22.09 8.49 -14.86
CA VAL A 297 -21.69 9.56 -13.93
C VAL A 297 -22.60 9.57 -12.71
N GLY A 298 -22.01 9.78 -11.51
CA GLY A 298 -22.75 9.95 -10.25
C GLY A 298 -23.44 8.69 -9.71
N LYS A 299 -23.28 7.54 -10.36
CA LYS A 299 -23.90 6.29 -9.94
C LYS A 299 -22.94 5.48 -9.06
N THR A 300 -23.42 5.03 -7.91
CA THR A 300 -22.67 4.12 -7.03
C THR A 300 -22.37 2.81 -7.77
N ILE A 301 -21.13 2.37 -7.69
CA ILE A 301 -20.63 1.16 -8.35
C ILE A 301 -20.42 0.07 -7.30
N ASN A 302 -21.04 -1.10 -7.53
CA ASN A 302 -20.81 -2.32 -6.78
C ASN A 302 -20.24 -3.37 -7.73
N SER A 303 -18.96 -3.64 -7.61
CA SER A 303 -18.28 -4.65 -8.43
C SER A 303 -18.77 -6.06 -8.08
N PRO A 304 -18.89 -6.97 -9.05
CA PRO A 304 -19.19 -8.37 -8.78
C PRO A 304 -18.11 -9.02 -7.91
N ASN A 305 -18.46 -10.09 -7.22
CA ASN A 305 -17.54 -10.78 -6.30
C ASN A 305 -16.48 -11.60 -7.04
N ARG A 306 -16.72 -11.97 -8.28
CA ARG A 306 -15.80 -12.70 -9.16
C ARG A 306 -15.98 -12.25 -10.60
N PHE A 307 -15.06 -12.65 -11.46
CA PHE A 307 -15.18 -12.48 -12.91
C PHE A 307 -16.33 -13.32 -13.46
N TYR A 308 -16.98 -12.84 -14.51
CA TYR A 308 -17.96 -13.59 -15.29
C TYR A 308 -17.32 -14.37 -16.42
N GLU A 309 -16.11 -13.98 -16.84
CA GLU A 309 -15.36 -14.54 -17.98
C GLU A 309 -14.80 -15.92 -17.69
N PHE A 310 -14.67 -16.28 -16.41
CA PHE A 310 -14.21 -17.61 -15.99
C PHE A 310 -14.80 -18.00 -14.63
N GLU A 311 -14.97 -19.29 -14.40
CA GLU A 311 -15.55 -19.85 -13.17
C GLU A 311 -14.66 -20.85 -12.45
N ASP A 312 -13.59 -21.31 -13.13
CA ASP A 312 -12.63 -22.30 -12.63
C ASP A 312 -11.20 -21.98 -13.09
N ALA A 313 -10.22 -22.78 -12.65
CA ALA A 313 -8.82 -22.61 -13.02
C ALA A 313 -8.58 -22.85 -14.52
N PRO A 314 -9.15 -23.87 -15.17
CA PRO A 314 -9.04 -24.08 -16.60
C PRO A 314 -9.46 -22.85 -17.44
N SER A 315 -10.68 -22.39 -17.27
CA SER A 315 -11.22 -21.23 -18.00
C SER A 315 -10.47 -19.94 -17.69
N MET A 316 -10.02 -19.75 -16.43
CA MET A 316 -9.16 -18.61 -16.07
C MET A 316 -7.82 -18.65 -16.78
N PHE A 317 -7.19 -19.82 -16.89
CA PHE A 317 -5.90 -19.92 -17.58
C PHE A 317 -6.03 -19.77 -19.09
N ASP A 318 -7.13 -20.23 -19.68
CA ASP A 318 -7.43 -19.95 -21.09
C ASP A 318 -7.58 -18.44 -21.34
N PHE A 319 -8.26 -17.74 -20.45
CA PHE A 319 -8.37 -16.28 -20.52
C PHE A 319 -7.01 -15.58 -20.34
N ILE A 320 -6.14 -16.04 -19.44
CA ILE A 320 -4.77 -15.54 -19.27
C ILE A 320 -3.95 -15.75 -20.55
N GLU A 321 -4.02 -16.93 -21.17
CA GLU A 321 -3.32 -17.23 -22.43
C GLU A 321 -3.79 -16.31 -23.57
N GLU A 322 -5.09 -16.06 -23.66
CA GLU A 322 -5.64 -15.15 -24.68
C GLU A 322 -5.16 -13.71 -24.46
N LEU A 323 -5.19 -13.19 -23.23
CA LEU A 323 -4.63 -11.89 -22.87
C LEU A 323 -3.14 -11.80 -23.24
N ARG A 324 -2.35 -12.82 -22.91
CA ARG A 324 -0.92 -12.88 -23.24
C ARG A 324 -0.68 -12.93 -24.75
N SER A 325 -1.47 -13.71 -25.47
CA SER A 325 -1.37 -13.84 -26.93
C SER A 325 -1.63 -12.50 -27.65
N ILE A 326 -2.69 -11.79 -27.26
CA ILE A 326 -3.07 -10.51 -27.84
C ILE A 326 -2.11 -9.41 -27.40
N GLY A 327 -1.84 -9.28 -26.09
CA GLY A 327 -1.03 -8.20 -25.53
C GLY A 327 0.48 -8.39 -25.72
N GLY A 328 0.95 -9.64 -25.82
CA GLY A 328 2.38 -9.98 -25.92
C GLY A 328 3.19 -9.69 -24.66
N LYS A 329 2.53 -9.38 -23.54
CA LYS A 329 3.12 -8.92 -22.27
C LYS A 329 2.76 -9.89 -21.15
N PRO A 330 3.51 -9.90 -20.03
CA PRO A 330 3.21 -10.74 -18.88
C PRO A 330 1.81 -10.52 -18.33
N VAL A 331 1.14 -11.60 -17.98
CA VAL A 331 -0.16 -11.59 -17.32
C VAL A 331 -0.05 -12.35 -16.01
N GLY A 332 -0.30 -11.64 -14.91
CA GLY A 332 -0.34 -12.20 -13.57
C GLY A 332 -1.74 -12.19 -12.97
N MET A 333 -1.82 -12.70 -11.75
CA MET A 333 -3.03 -12.63 -10.95
C MET A 333 -2.72 -12.18 -9.52
N LYS A 334 -3.68 -11.54 -8.86
CA LYS A 334 -3.60 -11.16 -7.46
C LYS A 334 -4.61 -11.96 -6.64
N ILE A 335 -4.12 -12.65 -5.61
CA ILE A 335 -4.90 -13.51 -4.73
C ILE A 335 -4.72 -13.14 -3.27
N VAL A 336 -5.67 -13.57 -2.43
CA VAL A 336 -5.55 -13.73 -0.98
C VAL A 336 -5.66 -15.21 -0.68
N VAL A 337 -4.72 -15.73 0.08
CA VAL A 337 -4.68 -17.14 0.44
C VAL A 337 -5.59 -17.40 1.64
N GLY A 338 -6.44 -18.39 1.53
CA GLY A 338 -7.33 -18.84 2.59
C GLY A 338 -7.71 -20.30 2.41
N ASP A 339 -8.27 -20.64 1.25
CA ASP A 339 -8.62 -22.02 0.86
C ASP A 339 -7.38 -22.69 0.23
N LEU A 340 -6.78 -23.60 0.98
CA LEU A 340 -5.56 -24.31 0.54
C LEU A 340 -5.84 -25.39 -0.49
N ASP A 341 -6.99 -26.05 -0.41
CA ASP A 341 -7.38 -27.11 -1.35
C ASP A 341 -7.64 -26.52 -2.75
N ALA A 342 -8.31 -25.37 -2.80
CA ALA A 342 -8.51 -24.64 -4.05
C ALA A 342 -7.20 -24.14 -4.64
N LEU A 343 -6.27 -23.65 -3.81
CA LEU A 343 -4.95 -23.21 -4.24
C LEU A 343 -4.13 -24.39 -4.81
N GLU A 344 -4.13 -25.53 -4.12
CA GLU A 344 -3.45 -26.74 -4.55
C GLU A 344 -4.01 -27.28 -5.86
N SER A 345 -5.33 -27.36 -5.99
CA SER A 345 -6.01 -27.77 -7.23
C SER A 345 -5.62 -26.89 -8.42
N MET A 346 -5.57 -25.57 -8.21
CA MET A 346 -5.15 -24.63 -9.23
C MET A 346 -3.68 -24.85 -9.64
N ILE A 347 -2.77 -25.04 -8.68
CA ILE A 347 -1.34 -25.27 -8.94
C ILE A 347 -1.10 -26.63 -9.60
N SER A 348 -1.85 -27.66 -9.20
CA SER A 348 -1.83 -28.97 -9.88
C SER A 348 -2.21 -28.84 -11.35
N TYR A 349 -3.28 -28.12 -11.65
CA TYR A 349 -3.69 -27.85 -13.02
C TYR A 349 -2.65 -27.03 -13.80
N MET A 350 -1.92 -26.10 -13.15
CA MET A 350 -0.80 -25.40 -13.78
C MET A 350 0.30 -26.37 -14.26
N LYS A 351 0.61 -27.40 -13.45
CA LYS A 351 1.58 -28.44 -13.80
C LYS A 351 1.08 -29.29 -14.96
N GLU A 352 -0.16 -29.77 -14.90
CA GLU A 352 -0.76 -30.68 -15.88
C GLU A 352 -0.94 -30.01 -17.25
N SER A 353 -1.50 -28.81 -17.28
CA SER A 353 -1.81 -28.09 -18.51
C SER A 353 -0.61 -27.35 -19.13
N GLY A 354 0.42 -27.05 -18.31
CA GLY A 354 1.49 -26.14 -18.72
C GLY A 354 1.07 -24.69 -18.84
N LYS A 355 -0.20 -24.33 -18.60
CA LYS A 355 -0.75 -22.97 -18.62
C LYS A 355 -0.62 -22.29 -17.26
N GLY A 356 -0.97 -21.01 -17.21
CA GLY A 356 -1.07 -20.23 -15.97
C GLY A 356 -0.44 -18.86 -16.04
N PRO A 357 -0.46 -18.10 -14.92
CA PRO A 357 0.06 -16.73 -14.87
C PRO A 357 1.60 -16.69 -14.91
N ASP A 358 2.15 -15.57 -15.36
CA ASP A 358 3.59 -15.29 -15.33
C ASP A 358 4.04 -14.87 -13.93
N PHE A 359 3.13 -14.29 -13.14
CA PHE A 359 3.37 -13.94 -11.74
C PHE A 359 2.10 -14.05 -10.91
N ILE A 360 2.27 -14.29 -9.63
CA ILE A 360 1.20 -14.29 -8.63
C ILE A 360 1.51 -13.23 -7.58
N THR A 361 0.64 -12.22 -7.48
CA THR A 361 0.67 -11.28 -6.36
C THR A 361 -0.10 -11.88 -5.18
N VAL A 362 0.63 -12.24 -4.13
CA VAL A 362 0.08 -12.72 -2.87
C VAL A 362 -0.15 -11.51 -1.96
N ASP A 363 -1.42 -11.22 -1.65
CA ASP A 363 -1.81 -10.12 -0.76
C ASP A 363 -2.21 -10.70 0.60
N GLY A 364 -1.50 -10.35 1.67
CA GLY A 364 -1.81 -10.79 3.02
C GLY A 364 -3.15 -10.22 3.51
N GLY A 365 -3.84 -10.92 4.42
CA GLY A 365 -5.09 -10.46 5.05
C GLY A 365 -4.97 -9.08 5.68
N GLU A 366 -3.78 -8.68 6.14
CA GLU A 366 -3.45 -7.35 6.65
C GLU A 366 -3.32 -6.26 5.57
N GLY A 367 -3.53 -6.57 4.31
CA GLY A 367 -3.51 -5.63 3.20
C GLY A 367 -4.48 -4.46 3.39
N GLY A 368 -4.19 -3.32 2.77
CA GLY A 368 -5.02 -2.12 2.90
C GLY A 368 -6.04 -1.97 1.77
N THR A 369 -7.06 -1.15 2.02
CA THR A 369 -8.03 -0.73 1.01
C THR A 369 -8.54 0.68 1.30
N GLY A 370 -9.10 1.35 0.30
CA GLY A 370 -9.79 2.64 0.48
C GLY A 370 -11.17 2.51 1.11
N ALA A 371 -11.87 1.40 0.85
CA ALA A 371 -13.17 1.09 1.42
C ALA A 371 -13.39 -0.43 1.43
N THR A 372 -13.93 -0.95 2.53
CA THR A 372 -14.32 -2.36 2.67
C THR A 372 -15.44 -2.50 3.71
N TYR A 373 -16.05 -3.66 3.75
CA TYR A 373 -16.98 -4.03 4.82
C TYR A 373 -16.20 -4.42 6.08
N GLN A 374 -16.71 -4.04 7.24
CA GLN A 374 -16.02 -4.23 8.52
C GLN A 374 -15.71 -5.71 8.80
N GLU A 375 -16.63 -6.60 8.45
CA GLU A 375 -16.51 -8.06 8.64
C GLU A 375 -15.39 -8.69 7.78
N LEU A 376 -14.92 -8.01 6.74
CA LEU A 376 -13.84 -8.51 5.86
C LEU A 376 -12.46 -7.97 6.24
N ALA A 377 -12.41 -6.81 6.91
CA ALA A 377 -11.17 -6.07 7.11
C ALA A 377 -10.11 -6.83 7.93
N ASP A 378 -10.57 -7.55 8.97
CA ASP A 378 -9.67 -8.17 9.96
C ASP A 378 -9.94 -9.67 10.16
N SER A 379 -10.79 -10.30 9.29
CA SER A 379 -11.30 -11.66 9.55
C SER A 379 -11.00 -12.65 8.42
N VAL A 380 -10.54 -12.22 7.27
CA VAL A 380 -10.42 -13.07 6.08
C VAL A 380 -9.03 -13.01 5.47
N GLY A 381 -8.48 -14.18 5.16
CA GLY A 381 -7.17 -14.35 4.54
C GLY A 381 -6.03 -14.55 5.53
N LEU A 382 -5.01 -15.29 5.09
CA LEU A 382 -3.80 -15.53 5.89
C LEU A 382 -2.90 -14.29 5.93
N PRO A 383 -2.15 -14.07 7.02
CA PRO A 383 -1.08 -13.08 7.05
C PRO A 383 -0.06 -13.34 5.94
N ILE A 384 0.56 -12.26 5.42
CA ILE A 384 1.48 -12.35 4.27
C ILE A 384 2.61 -13.36 4.47
N GLN A 385 3.19 -13.44 5.65
CA GLN A 385 4.30 -14.35 5.92
C GLN A 385 3.88 -15.81 5.79
N SER A 386 2.70 -16.18 6.33
CA SER A 386 2.13 -17.52 6.20
C SER A 386 1.71 -17.80 4.75
N ALA A 387 1.03 -16.86 4.11
CA ALA A 387 0.57 -16.98 2.74
C ALA A 387 1.72 -17.19 1.74
N LEU A 388 2.82 -16.42 1.88
CA LEU A 388 4.01 -16.57 1.02
C LEU A 388 4.63 -17.96 1.15
N THR A 389 4.80 -18.42 2.38
CA THR A 389 5.39 -19.73 2.64
C THR A 389 4.59 -20.84 1.98
N VAL A 390 3.25 -20.81 2.12
CA VAL A 390 2.37 -21.80 1.53
C VAL A 390 2.43 -21.76 0.00
N VAL A 391 2.34 -20.59 -0.62
CA VAL A 391 2.36 -20.45 -2.09
C VAL A 391 3.71 -20.89 -2.65
N ASP A 392 4.83 -20.45 -2.08
CA ASP A 392 6.15 -20.82 -2.55
C ASP A 392 6.42 -22.33 -2.41
N GLU A 393 6.00 -22.95 -1.29
CA GLU A 393 6.12 -24.40 -1.08
C GLU A 393 5.30 -25.18 -2.11
N MET A 394 4.02 -24.88 -2.29
CA MET A 394 3.17 -25.56 -3.25
C MET A 394 3.73 -25.45 -4.68
N LEU A 395 4.14 -24.24 -5.11
CA LEU A 395 4.74 -24.06 -6.43
C LEU A 395 6.02 -24.88 -6.62
N ARG A 396 6.85 -25.04 -5.57
CA ARG A 396 8.06 -25.91 -5.59
C ARG A 396 7.70 -27.37 -5.65
N GLU A 397 6.76 -27.84 -4.84
CA GLU A 397 6.31 -29.23 -4.78
C GLU A 397 5.77 -29.72 -6.14
N TYR A 398 4.99 -28.86 -6.80
CA TYR A 398 4.46 -29.16 -8.14
C TYR A 398 5.47 -28.87 -9.27
N GLY A 399 6.67 -28.34 -8.98
CA GLY A 399 7.72 -28.08 -9.95
C GLY A 399 7.42 -26.95 -10.93
N VAL A 400 6.55 -25.99 -10.55
CA VAL A 400 6.17 -24.84 -11.39
C VAL A 400 6.75 -23.51 -10.91
N ARG A 401 7.49 -23.50 -9.78
CA ARG A 401 8.03 -22.29 -9.16
C ARG A 401 8.95 -21.47 -10.08
N ASP A 402 9.79 -22.10 -10.87
CA ASP A 402 10.76 -21.42 -11.75
C ASP A 402 10.09 -20.68 -12.91
N ARG A 403 8.85 -21.03 -13.20
CA ARG A 403 8.04 -20.44 -14.26
C ARG A 403 7.26 -19.21 -13.79
N VAL A 404 6.93 -19.15 -12.51
CA VAL A 404 6.03 -18.16 -11.91
C VAL A 404 6.79 -17.30 -10.92
N LYS A 405 6.72 -15.98 -11.08
CA LYS A 405 7.26 -15.05 -10.08
C LYS A 405 6.23 -14.71 -9.02
N ILE A 406 6.67 -14.56 -7.77
CA ILE A 406 5.82 -14.20 -6.63
C ILE A 406 6.05 -12.73 -6.27
N ILE A 407 4.98 -11.94 -6.21
CA ILE A 407 4.99 -10.56 -5.73
C ILE A 407 4.30 -10.51 -4.37
N ALA A 408 5.03 -10.18 -3.31
CA ALA A 408 4.45 -10.08 -1.97
C ALA A 408 3.79 -8.72 -1.71
N SER A 409 2.65 -8.71 -1.03
CA SER A 409 1.94 -7.50 -0.62
C SER A 409 1.31 -7.68 0.77
N GLY A 410 1.48 -6.71 1.68
CA GLY A 410 0.92 -6.77 3.04
C GLY A 410 1.79 -6.08 4.08
N LYS A 411 1.59 -4.78 4.33
CA LYS A 411 2.33 -3.97 5.33
C LYS A 411 3.87 -4.02 5.23
N LEU A 412 4.43 -4.31 4.06
CA LEU A 412 5.88 -4.45 3.81
C LEU A 412 6.48 -3.07 3.47
N ILE A 413 6.59 -2.16 4.43
CA ILE A 413 6.96 -0.75 4.20
C ILE A 413 8.38 -0.39 4.61
N THR A 414 9.14 -1.34 5.16
CA THR A 414 10.52 -1.15 5.63
C THR A 414 11.45 -2.20 5.04
N PRO A 415 12.76 -1.92 4.88
CA PRO A 415 13.70 -2.83 4.24
C PRO A 415 13.80 -4.21 4.92
N ASP A 416 13.71 -4.28 6.25
CA ASP A 416 13.73 -5.53 7.01
C ASP A 416 12.53 -6.42 6.68
N LYS A 417 11.31 -5.86 6.66
CA LYS A 417 10.10 -6.60 6.29
C LYS A 417 10.14 -7.07 4.84
N ILE A 418 10.70 -6.27 3.95
CA ILE A 418 10.88 -6.62 2.54
C ILE A 418 11.89 -7.77 2.42
N ALA A 419 13.05 -7.68 3.08
CA ALA A 419 14.07 -8.73 3.04
C ALA A 419 13.54 -10.06 3.60
N ILE A 420 12.74 -10.03 4.67
CA ILE A 420 12.08 -11.22 5.21
C ILE A 420 11.10 -11.81 4.18
N ALA A 421 10.29 -10.99 3.51
CA ALA A 421 9.37 -11.46 2.48
C ALA A 421 10.10 -12.09 1.27
N LEU A 422 11.21 -11.47 0.82
CA LEU A 422 12.07 -12.04 -0.22
C LEU A 422 12.64 -13.39 0.23
N ALA A 423 13.15 -13.48 1.45
CA ALA A 423 13.68 -14.72 2.02
C ALA A 423 12.61 -15.82 2.17
N MET A 424 11.34 -15.45 2.36
CA MET A 424 10.21 -16.39 2.42
C MET A 424 9.72 -16.90 1.06
N GLY A 425 10.29 -16.39 -0.04
CA GLY A 425 9.98 -16.87 -1.39
C GLY A 425 9.38 -15.83 -2.32
N ALA A 426 9.25 -14.57 -1.94
CA ALA A 426 8.89 -13.52 -2.89
C ALA A 426 10.06 -13.18 -3.82
N ASP A 427 9.77 -12.90 -5.09
CA ASP A 427 10.74 -12.35 -6.04
C ASP A 427 10.71 -10.81 -6.03
N LEU A 428 9.53 -10.23 -5.81
CA LEU A 428 9.25 -8.79 -5.81
C LEU A 428 8.29 -8.42 -4.68
N VAL A 429 8.23 -7.13 -4.35
CA VAL A 429 7.36 -6.62 -3.27
C VAL A 429 6.54 -5.42 -3.72
N ASN A 430 5.24 -5.48 -3.48
CA ASN A 430 4.27 -4.41 -3.68
C ASN A 430 4.00 -3.64 -2.38
N ILE A 431 4.04 -2.30 -2.46
CA ILE A 431 3.79 -1.39 -1.34
C ILE A 431 2.68 -0.41 -1.73
N ALA A 432 1.60 -0.31 -0.93
CA ALA A 432 0.57 0.70 -1.11
C ALA A 432 0.71 1.86 -0.10
N ARG A 433 0.41 1.58 1.17
CA ARG A 433 0.29 2.61 2.22
C ARG A 433 1.60 3.34 2.51
N GLY A 434 2.76 2.69 2.35
CA GLY A 434 4.06 3.37 2.44
C GLY A 434 4.19 4.48 1.39
N PHE A 435 3.77 4.23 0.16
CA PHE A 435 3.74 5.26 -0.89
C PHE A 435 2.71 6.35 -0.61
N MET A 436 1.54 6.02 -0.05
CA MET A 436 0.57 7.04 0.39
C MET A 436 1.17 7.94 1.48
N ILE A 437 1.87 7.39 2.46
CA ILE A 437 2.56 8.16 3.51
C ILE A 437 3.63 9.07 2.89
N SER A 438 4.39 8.59 1.92
CA SER A 438 5.44 9.40 1.27
C SER A 438 4.88 10.64 0.56
N VAL A 439 3.67 10.58 -0.02
CA VAL A 439 3.01 11.74 -0.63
C VAL A 439 2.23 12.61 0.37
N GLY A 440 2.16 12.20 1.65
CA GLY A 440 1.60 13.03 2.72
C GLY A 440 0.36 12.49 3.41
N CYS A 441 0.01 11.20 3.25
CA CYS A 441 -1.04 10.58 4.05
C CYS A 441 -0.66 10.64 5.54
N ILE A 442 -1.60 11.07 6.38
CA ILE A 442 -1.44 11.18 7.84
C ILE A 442 -2.17 10.07 8.61
N MET A 443 -2.60 9.03 7.93
CA MET A 443 -3.33 7.90 8.52
C MET A 443 -4.66 8.30 9.22
N ALA A 444 -5.37 9.31 8.68
CA ALA A 444 -6.67 9.74 9.22
C ALA A 444 -7.79 8.70 9.08
N GLN A 445 -7.58 7.61 8.32
CA GLN A 445 -8.50 6.48 8.14
C GLN A 445 -9.90 6.82 7.60
N VAL A 446 -10.05 7.99 6.96
CA VAL A 446 -11.31 8.47 6.35
C VAL A 446 -11.31 8.34 4.82
N CYS A 447 -10.54 7.40 4.27
CA CYS A 447 -10.37 7.24 2.82
C CYS A 447 -11.69 6.95 2.07
N HIS A 448 -12.64 6.30 2.72
CA HIS A 448 -13.96 5.97 2.14
C HIS A 448 -14.89 7.17 2.03
N THR A 449 -14.69 8.24 2.81
CA THR A 449 -15.64 9.36 2.97
C THR A 449 -15.49 10.49 1.93
N ASN A 450 -14.46 10.45 1.08
CA ASN A 450 -14.03 11.55 0.21
C ASN A 450 -13.53 12.83 0.92
N HIS A 451 -13.43 12.84 2.26
CA HIS A 451 -13.00 13.98 3.08
C HIS A 451 -11.58 13.81 3.63
N CYS A 452 -10.66 13.26 2.82
CA CYS A 452 -9.27 13.10 3.23
C CYS A 452 -8.60 14.46 3.48
N PRO A 453 -8.21 14.80 4.73
CA PRO A 453 -7.67 16.13 5.05
C PRO A 453 -6.29 16.39 4.42
N ALA A 454 -5.58 15.34 4.01
CA ALA A 454 -4.27 15.43 3.36
C ALA A 454 -4.35 15.51 1.82
N GLY A 455 -5.58 15.54 1.23
CA GLY A 455 -5.77 15.60 -0.22
C GLY A 455 -5.34 14.34 -0.99
N VAL A 456 -5.04 13.24 -0.30
CA VAL A 456 -4.53 12.00 -0.93
C VAL A 456 -5.69 11.14 -1.44
N ALA A 457 -6.64 10.76 -0.59
CA ALA A 457 -7.74 9.85 -0.92
C ALA A 457 -9.08 10.61 -1.09
N THR A 458 -9.09 11.57 -1.98
CA THR A 458 -10.27 12.41 -2.27
C THR A 458 -10.29 12.87 -3.72
N THR A 459 -11.49 13.06 -4.28
CA THR A 459 -11.72 13.70 -5.57
C THR A 459 -12.06 15.20 -5.42
N ASP A 460 -12.24 15.69 -4.19
CA ASP A 460 -12.48 17.10 -3.91
C ASP A 460 -11.24 17.93 -4.25
N LYS A 461 -11.37 18.82 -5.23
CA LYS A 461 -10.27 19.66 -5.74
C LYS A 461 -9.69 20.57 -4.67
N LYS A 462 -10.56 21.13 -3.79
CA LYS A 462 -10.14 22.04 -2.72
C LYS A 462 -9.23 21.32 -1.72
N LEU A 463 -9.55 20.08 -1.35
CA LEU A 463 -8.70 19.27 -0.46
C LEU A 463 -7.41 18.86 -1.15
N GLN A 464 -7.46 18.56 -2.45
CA GLN A 464 -6.28 18.21 -3.23
C GLN A 464 -5.32 19.37 -3.43
N ASP A 465 -5.76 20.63 -3.34
CA ASP A 465 -4.92 21.82 -3.53
C ASP A 465 -3.76 21.89 -2.53
N GLY A 466 -3.93 21.31 -1.35
CA GLY A 466 -2.84 21.17 -0.36
C GLY A 466 -1.74 20.18 -0.74
N LEU A 467 -1.96 19.33 -1.75
CA LEU A 467 -0.96 18.36 -2.22
C LEU A 467 -0.19 18.94 -3.41
N ILE A 468 1.03 19.41 -3.17
CA ILE A 468 1.90 20.00 -4.19
C ILE A 468 2.71 18.90 -4.88
N VAL A 469 2.33 18.57 -6.12
CA VAL A 469 2.94 17.48 -6.91
C VAL A 469 4.44 17.66 -7.07
N ASP A 470 4.91 18.89 -7.38
CA ASP A 470 6.31 19.21 -7.65
C ASP A 470 7.23 19.04 -6.42
N GLU A 471 6.65 18.94 -5.22
CA GLU A 471 7.37 18.62 -3.99
C GLU A 471 7.22 17.14 -3.61
N LYS A 472 6.02 16.59 -3.78
CA LYS A 472 5.70 15.24 -3.30
C LYS A 472 6.33 14.12 -4.12
N HIS A 473 6.53 14.30 -5.43
CA HIS A 473 7.14 13.29 -6.28
C HIS A 473 8.59 12.98 -5.89
N TYR A 474 9.35 13.96 -5.41
CA TYR A 474 10.69 13.71 -4.88
C TYR A 474 10.67 12.83 -3.63
N ARG A 475 9.64 12.97 -2.77
CA ARG A 475 9.50 12.10 -1.59
C ARG A 475 9.24 10.65 -1.96
N VAL A 476 8.46 10.41 -3.01
CA VAL A 476 8.24 9.07 -3.56
C VAL A 476 9.55 8.48 -4.09
N CYS A 477 10.28 9.23 -4.90
CA CYS A 477 11.59 8.83 -5.43
C CYS A 477 12.57 8.50 -4.30
N ASN A 478 12.70 9.38 -3.31
CA ASN A 478 13.60 9.19 -2.16
C ASN A 478 13.22 7.95 -1.35
N TYR A 479 11.93 7.71 -1.15
CA TYR A 479 11.45 6.54 -0.41
C TYR A 479 11.84 5.25 -1.13
N VAL A 480 11.61 5.15 -2.46
CA VAL A 480 12.04 4.00 -3.27
C VAL A 480 13.53 3.76 -3.15
N ILE A 481 14.34 4.81 -3.35
CA ILE A 481 15.81 4.71 -3.29
C ILE A 481 16.26 4.29 -1.87
N SER A 482 15.64 4.85 -0.83
CA SER A 482 15.98 4.50 0.56
C SER A 482 15.63 3.05 0.90
N LEU A 483 14.54 2.50 0.36
CA LEU A 483 14.19 1.10 0.51
C LEU A 483 15.25 0.20 -0.14
N ARG A 484 15.65 0.50 -1.39
CA ARG A 484 16.68 -0.26 -2.12
C ARG A 484 18.03 -0.20 -1.40
N GLU A 485 18.49 0.99 -1.01
CA GLU A 485 19.71 1.17 -0.23
C GLU A 485 19.68 0.35 1.07
N GLY A 486 18.55 0.34 1.78
CA GLY A 486 18.36 -0.49 2.97
C GLY A 486 18.45 -1.99 2.70
N LEU A 487 17.88 -2.45 1.58
CA LEU A 487 17.97 -3.84 1.15
C LEU A 487 19.42 -4.26 0.83
N PHE A 488 20.19 -3.42 0.14
CA PHE A 488 21.61 -3.69 -0.11
C PHE A 488 22.43 -3.73 1.18
N ASN A 489 22.14 -2.86 2.16
CA ASN A 489 22.81 -2.90 3.47
C ASN A 489 22.50 -4.20 4.23
N LEU A 490 21.24 -4.66 4.19
CA LEU A 490 20.85 -5.93 4.81
C LEU A 490 21.48 -7.13 4.07
N ALA A 491 21.55 -7.08 2.74
CA ALA A 491 22.23 -8.09 1.94
C ALA A 491 23.73 -8.17 2.29
N ALA A 492 24.41 -7.04 2.42
CA ALA A 492 25.80 -6.98 2.83
C ALA A 492 26.01 -7.60 4.22
N ALA A 493 25.13 -7.27 5.19
CA ALA A 493 25.17 -7.85 6.53
C ALA A 493 24.93 -9.37 6.55
N ALA A 494 24.07 -9.87 5.64
CA ALA A 494 23.81 -11.29 5.45
C ALA A 494 24.91 -12.02 4.66
N GLY A 495 25.88 -11.29 4.07
CA GLY A 495 27.00 -11.87 3.30
C GLY A 495 26.65 -12.26 1.86
N ILE A 496 25.56 -11.71 1.30
CA ILE A 496 25.13 -11.97 -0.07
C ILE A 496 25.41 -10.76 -0.98
N ASP A 497 25.60 -11.00 -2.27
CA ASP A 497 26.08 -9.99 -3.22
C ASP A 497 25.02 -8.92 -3.54
N ASN A 498 23.74 -9.29 -3.50
CA ASN A 498 22.61 -8.40 -3.75
C ASN A 498 21.32 -8.91 -3.09
N PRO A 499 20.30 -8.08 -2.87
CA PRO A 499 19.09 -8.46 -2.15
C PRO A 499 18.18 -9.47 -2.87
N ALA A 500 18.34 -9.71 -4.18
CA ALA A 500 17.59 -10.75 -4.87
C ALA A 500 18.03 -12.18 -4.46
N GLN A 501 19.15 -12.30 -3.76
CA GLN A 501 19.70 -13.58 -3.26
C GLN A 501 19.21 -13.92 -1.85
N PHE A 502 18.28 -13.18 -1.26
CA PHE A 502 17.68 -13.57 0.01
C PHE A 502 16.95 -14.91 -0.14
N GLU A 503 17.29 -15.86 0.72
CA GLU A 503 16.73 -17.21 0.80
C GLU A 503 16.36 -17.53 2.26
N ARG A 504 15.57 -18.57 2.47
CA ARG A 504 15.10 -19.02 3.81
C ARG A 504 16.22 -19.21 4.82
N LYS A 505 17.39 -19.69 4.38
CA LYS A 505 18.58 -19.85 5.24
C LYS A 505 19.08 -18.55 5.87
N HIS A 506 18.71 -17.39 5.30
CA HIS A 506 19.11 -16.06 5.79
C HIS A 506 18.18 -15.50 6.86
N ILE A 507 17.12 -16.21 7.23
CA ILE A 507 16.18 -15.80 8.28
C ILE A 507 15.98 -16.89 9.31
N VAL A 508 15.73 -16.46 10.54
CA VAL A 508 15.34 -17.32 11.66
C VAL A 508 14.06 -16.82 12.30
N HIS A 509 13.32 -17.72 12.90
CA HIS A 509 12.18 -17.41 13.73
C HIS A 509 12.50 -17.64 15.20
N LYS A 510 12.26 -16.64 16.05
CA LYS A 510 12.26 -16.77 17.50
C LYS A 510 10.82 -16.95 17.95
N ASP A 511 10.54 -18.05 18.65
CA ASP A 511 9.21 -18.31 19.21
C ASP A 511 9.01 -17.58 20.57
N LYS A 512 7.78 -17.63 21.08
CA LYS A 512 7.41 -17.03 22.37
C LYS A 512 8.14 -17.63 23.58
N PHE A 513 8.80 -18.76 23.42
CA PHE A 513 9.62 -19.40 24.47
C PHE A 513 11.11 -19.06 24.35
N GLY A 514 11.47 -18.17 23.43
CA GLY A 514 12.85 -17.75 23.19
C GLY A 514 13.69 -18.72 22.35
N ARG A 515 13.09 -19.79 21.79
CA ARG A 515 13.83 -20.71 20.92
C ARG A 515 13.95 -20.11 19.53
N VAL A 516 15.16 -20.19 18.98
CA VAL A 516 15.48 -19.69 17.64
C VAL A 516 15.65 -20.88 16.71
N SER A 517 14.88 -20.91 15.62
CA SER A 517 14.91 -21.97 14.62
C SER A 517 15.04 -21.37 13.22
N PRO A 518 15.88 -21.96 12.35
CA PRO A 518 15.84 -21.66 10.92
C PRO A 518 14.43 -21.93 10.36
N ILE A 519 13.98 -21.14 9.42
CA ILE A 519 12.65 -21.32 8.79
C ILE A 519 12.53 -22.69 8.12
N GLU A 520 13.58 -23.16 7.47
CA GLU A 520 13.61 -24.48 6.82
C GLU A 520 13.31 -25.62 7.80
N ASP A 521 13.87 -25.56 9.02
CA ASP A 521 13.62 -26.56 10.04
C ASP A 521 12.16 -26.57 10.53
N LEU A 522 11.53 -25.41 10.61
CA LEU A 522 10.11 -25.29 10.98
C LEU A 522 9.20 -25.90 9.93
N LEU A 523 9.49 -25.67 8.64
CA LEU A 523 8.73 -26.23 7.53
C LEU A 523 8.89 -27.77 7.45
N HIS A 524 10.11 -28.28 7.59
CA HIS A 524 10.38 -29.71 7.62
C HIS A 524 9.75 -30.41 8.84
N ALA A 525 9.67 -29.73 9.98
CA ALA A 525 9.00 -30.25 11.17
C ALA A 525 7.48 -30.32 10.97
N ALA A 526 6.87 -29.33 10.33
CA ALA A 526 5.44 -29.31 10.00
C ALA A 526 5.07 -30.44 9.03
N LYS A 527 5.86 -30.64 7.95
CA LYS A 527 5.68 -31.74 7.01
C LYS A 527 5.80 -33.12 7.68
N ARG A 528 6.81 -33.32 8.54
CA ARG A 528 6.96 -34.58 9.29
C ARG A 528 5.77 -34.87 10.20
N ALA A 529 5.23 -33.85 10.86
CA ALA A 529 4.06 -33.96 11.72
C ALA A 529 2.78 -34.29 10.93
N GLN A 530 2.67 -33.83 9.69
CA GLN A 530 1.54 -34.15 8.80
C GLN A 530 1.61 -35.60 8.29
N LEU A 531 2.77 -36.04 7.81
CA LEU A 531 3.00 -37.43 7.38
C LEU A 531 2.80 -38.45 8.51
N GLN A 532 3.09 -38.09 9.77
CA GLN A 532 2.82 -38.96 10.92
C GLN A 532 1.33 -39.02 11.31
N LYS A 533 0.49 -38.08 10.87
CA LYS A 533 -0.96 -38.14 11.08
C LYS A 533 -1.69 -38.93 10.00
N GLU A 534 -1.07 -39.04 8.81
CA GLU A 534 -1.61 -39.79 7.66
C GLU A 534 -1.17 -41.26 7.66
N SER A 535 -0.18 -41.64 8.47
CA SER A 535 0.26 -43.01 8.74
C SER A 535 -0.44 -43.60 10.00
#